data_3210b67d0df3473ed47b61bb45352e16
#
_entry.id   3210b67d0df3473ed47b61bb45352e16
#
_cell.length_a   1.000
_cell.length_b   1.000
_cell.length_c   1.000
_cell.angle_alpha   90.00
_cell.angle_beta   90.00
_cell.angle_gamma   90.00
#
_symmetry.space_group_name_H-M   'P 1'
#
loop_
_entity.id
_entity.type
_entity.pdbx_description
1 polymer ?
#
loop_
_entity_poly.entity_id
_entity_poly.type
_entity_poly.pdbx_seq_one_letter_code
_entity_poly.pdbx_strand_id
1 'polypeptide(L)'
;EEVVALANSSDYALAAAVITDDQARRERMTAAFDTGIVWVNCSQPCFAQLPWGGRKRSGFGRDLGANGMDKYMHQKQVVTYVSDDPFAWYPMFKPQSKL
;
A
#
# COMPACT_ATOMS: atom_id res chain seq x y z
N GLU A 1 15.95 -18.22 7.86
CA GLU A 1 14.80 -18.77 7.12
C GLU A 1 13.69 -19.21 8.09
N GLU A 2 13.96 -20.07 9.06
CA GLU A 2 12.98 -20.57 10.04
C GLU A 2 12.28 -19.46 10.82
N VAL A 3 13.02 -18.47 11.30
CA VAL A 3 12.47 -17.32 12.04
C VAL A 3 11.50 -16.51 11.19
N VAL A 4 11.82 -16.29 9.90
CA VAL A 4 10.92 -15.59 8.98
C VAL A 4 9.65 -16.38 8.74
N ALA A 5 9.77 -17.70 8.51
CA ALA A 5 8.61 -18.56 8.32
C ALA A 5 7.70 -18.56 9.56
N LEU A 6 8.30 -18.66 10.76
CA LEU A 6 7.56 -18.63 12.01
C LEU A 6 6.86 -17.26 12.24
N ALA A 7 7.58 -16.15 12.04
CA ALA A 7 7.01 -14.81 12.18
C ALA A 7 5.85 -14.59 11.19
N ASN A 8 5.99 -15.07 9.97
CA ASN A 8 4.97 -14.90 8.93
C ASN A 8 3.80 -15.91 9.04
N SER A 9 3.90 -16.95 9.88
CA SER A 9 2.82 -17.94 10.07
C SER A 9 1.65 -17.42 10.90
N SER A 10 1.83 -16.30 11.62
CA SER A 10 0.75 -15.70 12.42
C SER A 10 -0.37 -15.16 11.53
N ASP A 11 -1.60 -15.27 12.02
CA ASP A 11 -2.77 -14.61 11.45
C ASP A 11 -2.72 -13.08 11.62
N TYR A 12 -1.87 -12.57 12.48
CA TYR A 12 -1.67 -11.15 12.73
C TYR A 12 -0.35 -10.67 12.13
N ALA A 13 -0.32 -9.45 11.68
CA ALA A 13 0.83 -8.84 11.03
C ALA A 13 0.85 -7.31 11.21
N LEU A 14 0.83 -6.85 12.46
CA LEU A 14 0.91 -5.42 12.74
C LEU A 14 2.35 -4.92 12.57
N ALA A 15 3.26 -5.49 13.33
CA ALA A 15 4.63 -5.02 13.37
C ALA A 15 5.63 -6.14 13.70
N ALA A 16 6.87 -5.94 13.30
CA ALA A 16 8.02 -6.74 13.69
C ALA A 16 9.21 -5.83 14.04
N ALA A 17 10.17 -6.35 14.76
CA ALA A 17 11.43 -5.66 15.05
C ALA A 17 12.63 -6.55 14.69
N VAL A 18 13.66 -5.94 14.14
CA VAL A 18 14.96 -6.57 13.83
C VAL A 18 16.04 -5.83 14.59
N ILE A 19 16.77 -6.54 15.44
CA ILE A 19 17.90 -6.01 16.18
C ILE A 19 19.17 -6.68 15.65
N THR A 20 19.99 -5.94 14.94
CA THR A 20 21.22 -6.46 14.34
C THR A 20 22.13 -5.34 13.83
N ASP A 21 23.42 -5.52 13.94
CA ASP A 21 24.43 -4.64 13.34
C ASP A 21 24.79 -5.05 11.90
N ASP A 22 24.39 -6.26 11.48
CA ASP A 22 24.64 -6.77 10.12
C ASP A 22 23.63 -6.15 9.14
N GLN A 23 24.12 -5.33 8.23
CA GLN A 23 23.32 -4.63 7.25
C GLN A 23 22.60 -5.59 6.29
N ALA A 24 23.29 -6.61 5.79
CA ALA A 24 22.68 -7.57 4.86
C ALA A 24 21.55 -8.37 5.52
N ARG A 25 21.72 -8.75 6.78
CA ARG A 25 20.67 -9.39 7.57
C ARG A 25 19.47 -8.45 7.78
N ARG A 26 19.73 -7.20 8.12
CA ARG A 26 18.70 -6.17 8.30
C ARG A 26 17.84 -6.03 7.05
N GLU A 27 18.46 -5.83 5.90
CA GLU A 27 17.75 -5.66 4.63
C GLU A 27 16.94 -6.90 4.26
N ARG A 28 17.56 -8.10 4.38
CA ARG A 28 16.87 -9.37 4.10
C ARG A 28 15.67 -9.59 5.02
N MET A 29 15.82 -9.39 6.32
CA MET A 29 14.73 -9.60 7.28
C MET A 29 13.61 -8.59 7.09
N THR A 30 13.95 -7.33 6.87
CA THR A 30 12.96 -6.27 6.61
C THR A 30 12.13 -6.57 5.36
N ALA A 31 12.76 -7.06 4.30
CA ALA A 31 12.05 -7.44 3.08
C ALA A 31 11.20 -8.71 3.23
N ALA A 32 11.62 -9.63 4.10
CA ALA A 32 10.98 -10.94 4.27
C ALA A 32 9.79 -10.95 5.24
N PHE A 33 9.71 -10.01 6.17
CA PHE A 33 8.59 -9.94 7.11
C PHE A 33 7.31 -9.44 6.43
N ASP A 34 6.25 -10.23 6.53
CA ASP A 34 4.92 -9.88 6.05
C ASP A 34 4.13 -9.12 7.12
N THR A 35 4.58 -7.90 7.44
CA THR A 35 3.97 -7.03 8.45
C THR A 35 3.72 -5.64 7.91
N GLY A 36 2.87 -4.88 8.60
CA GLY A 36 2.61 -3.48 8.25
C GLY A 36 3.75 -2.55 8.60
N ILE A 37 4.50 -2.86 9.67
CA ILE A 37 5.58 -2.05 10.21
C ILE A 37 6.78 -2.95 10.50
N VAL A 38 7.98 -2.49 10.17
CA VAL A 38 9.23 -3.12 10.61
C VAL A 38 10.12 -2.08 11.26
N TRP A 39 10.45 -2.29 12.52
CA TRP A 39 11.42 -1.49 13.22
C TRP A 39 12.82 -2.11 13.12
N VAL A 40 13.82 -1.28 12.96
CA VAL A 40 15.21 -1.73 12.90
C VAL A 40 16.00 -1.08 14.04
N ASN A 41 16.63 -1.90 14.87
CA ASN A 41 17.40 -1.50 16.05
C ASN A 41 16.62 -0.60 17.03
N CYS A 42 15.30 -0.71 17.00
CA CYS A 42 14.39 -0.03 17.91
C CYS A 42 13.09 -0.85 18.02
N SER A 43 12.20 -0.43 18.89
CA SER A 43 10.87 -1.03 19.03
C SER A 43 9.86 0.02 19.46
N GLN A 44 8.69 -0.02 18.84
CA GLN A 44 7.49 0.77 19.15
C GLN A 44 7.54 2.30 18.91
N PRO A 45 8.52 2.92 18.23
CA PRO A 45 8.34 4.32 17.86
C PRO A 45 7.16 4.46 16.89
N CYS A 46 6.34 5.47 17.15
CA CYS A 46 5.20 5.85 16.32
C CYS A 46 5.37 7.31 15.93
N PHE A 47 5.52 7.57 14.64
CA PHE A 47 5.73 8.91 14.11
C PHE A 47 4.50 9.34 13.31
N ALA A 48 3.98 10.53 13.60
CA ALA A 48 2.83 11.09 12.89
C ALA A 48 3.05 11.23 11.37
N GLN A 49 4.30 11.32 10.94
CA GLN A 49 4.69 11.46 9.53
C GLN A 49 4.72 10.14 8.76
N LEU A 50 4.71 9.01 9.44
CA LEU A 50 4.82 7.69 8.84
C LEU A 50 3.49 6.94 8.91
N PRO A 51 3.13 6.17 7.86
CA PRO A 51 1.90 5.39 7.88
C PRO A 51 1.95 4.30 8.97
N TRP A 52 0.86 4.19 9.71
CA TRP A 52 0.66 3.20 10.75
C TRP A 52 -0.47 2.26 10.38
N GLY A 53 -0.25 0.97 10.45
CA GLY A 53 -1.30 -0.02 10.22
C GLY A 53 -0.75 -1.40 9.94
N GLY A 54 -1.62 -2.39 10.07
CA GLY A 54 -1.30 -3.80 9.94
C GLY A 54 -1.63 -4.39 8.59
N ARG A 55 -1.39 -5.69 8.50
CA ARG A 55 -1.82 -6.60 7.44
C ARG A 55 -2.57 -7.79 8.05
N LYS A 56 -3.08 -8.67 7.24
CA LYS A 56 -3.84 -9.85 7.67
C LYS A 56 -4.95 -9.45 8.65
N ARG A 57 -5.14 -10.18 9.74
CA ARG A 57 -6.16 -9.87 10.76
C ARG A 57 -5.82 -8.65 11.65
N SER A 58 -4.62 -8.08 11.52
CA SER A 58 -4.28 -6.80 12.16
C SER A 58 -4.87 -5.58 11.44
N GLY A 59 -5.55 -5.76 10.31
CA GLY A 59 -6.26 -4.72 9.58
C GLY A 59 -5.66 -4.40 8.21
N PHE A 60 -6.32 -3.54 7.46
CA PHE A 60 -5.95 -3.21 6.08
C PHE A 60 -5.73 -1.72 5.81
N GLY A 61 -6.24 -0.86 6.65
CA GLY A 61 -6.08 0.59 6.48
C GLY A 61 -4.72 1.10 6.97
N ARG A 62 -4.49 2.39 6.74
CA ARG A 62 -3.33 3.10 7.30
C ARG A 62 -3.80 4.37 7.97
N ASP A 63 -3.35 4.59 9.20
CA ASP A 63 -3.42 5.87 9.89
C ASP A 63 -2.10 6.60 9.73
N LEU A 64 -2.08 7.87 10.08
CA LEU A 64 -0.90 8.71 10.06
C LEU A 64 -0.27 8.88 8.66
N GLY A 65 0.76 9.73 8.58
CA GLY A 65 1.37 10.08 7.31
C GLY A 65 0.38 10.63 6.28
N ALA A 66 0.82 10.81 5.06
CA ALA A 66 -0.04 11.26 3.96
C ALA A 66 -1.18 10.28 3.67
N ASN A 67 -0.94 8.99 3.81
CA ASN A 67 -1.92 7.93 3.56
C ASN A 67 -3.08 7.92 4.57
N GLY A 68 -2.90 8.51 5.77
CA GLY A 68 -3.96 8.60 6.77
C GLY A 68 -5.15 9.43 6.32
N MET A 69 -4.95 10.37 5.40
CA MET A 69 -6.02 11.20 4.85
C MET A 69 -6.86 10.48 3.79
N ASP A 70 -6.31 9.49 3.11
CA ASP A 70 -6.95 8.83 1.97
C ASP A 70 -8.31 8.21 2.34
N LYS A 71 -8.45 7.71 3.56
CA LYS A 71 -9.71 7.13 4.04
C LYS A 71 -10.81 8.14 4.33
N TYR A 72 -10.49 9.42 4.42
CA TYR A 72 -11.45 10.51 4.61
C TYR A 72 -11.78 11.23 3.31
N MET A 73 -11.20 10.81 2.19
CA MET A 73 -11.37 11.41 0.88
C MET A 73 -11.90 10.40 -0.12
N HIS A 74 -12.62 10.89 -1.11
CA HIS A 74 -13.06 10.10 -2.26
C HIS A 74 -12.43 10.64 -3.53
N GLN A 75 -11.89 9.75 -4.32
CA GLN A 75 -11.42 10.11 -5.65
C GLN A 75 -12.62 10.34 -6.57
N LYS A 76 -12.63 11.45 -7.29
CA LYS A 76 -13.61 11.75 -8.32
C LYS A 76 -12.90 11.92 -9.65
N GLN A 77 -13.25 11.11 -10.62
CA GLN A 77 -12.84 11.32 -12.00
C GLN A 77 -13.77 12.34 -12.65
N VAL A 78 -13.20 13.37 -13.25
CA VAL A 78 -13.91 14.33 -14.09
C VAL A 78 -13.28 14.29 -15.47
N VAL A 79 -14.08 13.96 -16.46
CA VAL A 79 -13.65 13.92 -17.88
C VAL A 79 -14.52 14.90 -18.63
N THR A 80 -13.88 15.87 -19.28
CA THR A 80 -14.55 16.82 -20.15
C THR A 80 -14.18 16.53 -21.59
N TYR A 81 -15.18 16.22 -22.41
CA TYR A 81 -14.99 16.04 -23.85
C TYR A 81 -14.99 17.41 -24.52
N VAL A 82 -13.95 17.75 -25.25
CA VAL A 82 -13.75 19.08 -25.85
C VAL A 82 -13.67 19.05 -27.39
N SER A 83 -13.91 17.90 -28.00
CA SER A 83 -13.94 17.77 -29.48
C SER A 83 -15.36 17.88 -29.99
N ASP A 84 -15.51 18.41 -31.21
CA ASP A 84 -16.79 18.42 -31.98
C ASP A 84 -17.10 17.07 -32.62
N ASP A 85 -16.13 16.14 -32.63
CA ASP A 85 -16.34 14.79 -33.16
C ASP A 85 -17.27 13.97 -32.26
N PRO A 86 -18.09 13.07 -32.80
CA PRO A 86 -18.92 12.19 -32.00
C PRO A 86 -18.09 11.33 -31.05
N PHE A 87 -18.44 11.34 -29.77
CA PHE A 87 -17.80 10.46 -28.79
C PHE A 87 -18.22 9.00 -29.05
N ALA A 88 -17.23 8.13 -29.24
CA ALA A 88 -17.45 6.68 -29.34
C ALA A 88 -16.82 5.96 -28.14
N TRP A 89 -17.59 5.10 -27.48
CA TRP A 89 -17.14 4.30 -26.33
C TRP A 89 -15.96 3.35 -26.71
N TYR A 90 -15.95 2.91 -27.96
CA TYR A 90 -14.92 2.01 -28.47
C TYR A 90 -14.29 2.62 -29.72
N PRO A 91 -12.95 2.75 -29.79
CA PRO A 91 -12.27 3.34 -30.94
C PRO A 91 -12.55 2.67 -32.27
N MET A 92 -13.06 1.43 -32.25
CA MET A 92 -13.39 0.67 -33.48
C MET A 92 -14.80 0.96 -34.02
N PHE A 93 -15.66 1.61 -33.26
CA PHE A 93 -16.98 2.04 -33.71
C PHE A 93 -16.88 3.47 -34.27
N LYS A 94 -16.48 3.63 -35.51
CA LYS A 94 -16.75 4.87 -36.24
C LYS A 94 -18.27 4.88 -36.52
N PRO A 95 -19.03 5.86 -36.05
CA PRO A 95 -20.41 5.99 -36.49
C PRO A 95 -20.38 6.13 -38.03
N GLN A 96 -21.10 5.24 -38.73
CA GLN A 96 -21.27 5.40 -40.16
C GLN A 96 -21.93 6.76 -40.36
N SER A 97 -21.28 7.63 -41.15
CA SER A 97 -21.88 8.89 -41.57
C SER A 97 -23.23 8.54 -42.20
N LYS A 98 -24.31 9.08 -41.66
CA LYS A 98 -25.59 9.04 -42.32
C LYS A 98 -25.42 9.80 -43.64
N LEU A 99 -25.52 9.07 -44.74
CA LEU A 99 -25.73 9.62 -46.07
C LEU A 99 -27.01 10.46 -46.11
#